data_edbda49532812466b61520dcdfa21aee
#
_entry.id   edbda49532812466b61520dcdfa21aee
#
_cell.length_a   1.000
_cell.length_b   1.000
_cell.length_c   1.000
_cell.angle_alpha   90.00
_cell.angle_beta   90.00
_cell.angle_gamma   90.00
#
_symmetry.space_group_name_H-M   'P 1'
#
loop_
_entity.id
_entity.type
_entity.pdbx_description
1 polymer ?
#
loop_
_entity_poly.entity_id
_entity_poly.type
_entity_poly.pdbx_seq_one_letter_code
_entity_poly.pdbx_strand_id
1 'polypeptide(L)'
;TVFILSDEVCNLLGTNQEFCNQLKKADLLLPSNNLMMREFVKRASAKVVEIDNGDLDYSRYEYNSFEEVMSVIKKECDTAFILTQDEKELEQCQVLLKINAPDIKTWEKCIEEIEQSSDLILNEINGIAPDVLICSFDSPMQERWILDNKDRMNTKMVLGIGPGVSKAKKNKTTLKSIIRSFFGSK
;
A
#
# COMPACT_ATOMS: atom_id res chain seq x y z
N THR A 1 -7.86 -0.58 -7.51
CA THR A 1 -7.21 0.29 -6.48
C THR A 1 -7.19 -0.41 -5.13
N VAL A 2 -6.00 -0.53 -4.56
CA VAL A 2 -5.72 -1.14 -3.26
C VAL A 2 -5.04 -0.10 -2.38
N PHE A 3 -5.48 0.05 -1.13
CA PHE A 3 -4.81 0.92 -0.16
C PHE A 3 -4.38 0.11 1.06
N ILE A 4 -3.13 0.30 1.48
CA ILE A 4 -2.64 -0.14 2.78
C ILE A 4 -2.83 1.03 3.75
N LEU A 5 -3.78 0.88 4.66
CA LEU A 5 -4.21 1.95 5.57
C LEU A 5 -3.18 2.21 6.65
N SER A 6 -2.68 3.43 6.73
CA SER A 6 -1.84 3.90 7.84
C SER A 6 -2.67 4.30 9.06
N ASP A 7 -2.02 4.49 10.22
CA ASP A 7 -2.68 5.01 11.42
C ASP A 7 -3.28 6.41 11.19
N GLU A 8 -2.65 7.21 10.34
CA GLU A 8 -3.14 8.54 9.95
C GLU A 8 -4.46 8.46 9.18
N VAL A 9 -4.56 7.54 8.20
CA VAL A 9 -5.81 7.27 7.49
C VAL A 9 -6.90 6.84 8.46
N CYS A 10 -6.59 5.96 9.41
CA CYS A 10 -7.56 5.50 10.39
C CYS A 10 -8.08 6.62 11.30
N ASN A 11 -7.23 7.55 11.68
CA ASN A 11 -7.64 8.75 12.42
C ASN A 11 -8.56 9.64 11.60
N LEU A 12 -8.28 9.82 10.31
CA LEU A 12 -9.14 10.59 9.39
C LEU A 12 -10.50 9.91 9.19
N LEU A 13 -10.56 8.58 9.13
CA LEU A 13 -11.82 7.83 9.03
C LEU A 13 -12.77 8.08 10.21
N GLY A 14 -12.23 8.37 11.38
CA GLY A 14 -13.02 8.72 12.58
C GLY A 14 -13.55 10.15 12.59
N THR A 15 -12.97 11.07 11.82
CA THR A 15 -13.21 12.52 11.94
C THR A 15 -13.67 13.18 10.64
N ASN A 16 -13.46 12.57 9.47
CA ASN A 16 -13.75 13.16 8.17
C ASN A 16 -14.68 12.27 7.34
N GLN A 17 -15.98 12.60 7.35
CA GLN A 17 -17.02 11.84 6.65
C GLN A 17 -16.86 11.87 5.12
N GLU A 18 -16.38 12.99 4.57
CA GLU A 18 -16.14 13.12 3.13
C GLU A 18 -15.05 12.16 2.67
N PHE A 19 -13.93 12.14 3.40
CA PHE A 19 -12.83 11.21 3.15
C PHE A 19 -13.27 9.75 3.28
N CYS A 20 -14.09 9.42 4.28
CA CYS A 20 -14.70 8.10 4.39
C CYS A 20 -15.49 7.70 3.15
N ASN A 21 -16.28 8.63 2.61
CA ASN A 21 -17.09 8.38 1.42
C ASN A 21 -16.24 8.25 0.15
N GLN A 22 -15.13 8.97 0.05
CA GLN A 22 -14.15 8.81 -1.03
C GLN A 22 -13.49 7.43 -0.96
N LEU A 23 -13.00 7.02 0.20
CA LEU A 23 -12.33 5.72 0.39
C LEU A 23 -13.22 4.51 0.10
N LYS A 24 -14.54 4.62 0.22
CA LYS A 24 -15.49 3.57 -0.20
C LYS A 24 -15.44 3.26 -1.69
N LYS A 25 -14.84 4.13 -2.52
CA LYS A 25 -14.65 3.91 -3.96
C LYS A 25 -13.43 3.03 -4.27
N ALA A 26 -12.61 2.71 -3.28
CA ALA A 26 -11.50 1.77 -3.42
C ALA A 26 -12.02 0.33 -3.56
N ASP A 27 -11.30 -0.48 -4.31
CA ASP A 27 -11.66 -1.89 -4.51
C ASP A 27 -11.27 -2.73 -3.30
N LEU A 28 -10.17 -2.38 -2.61
CA LEU A 28 -9.68 -3.08 -1.43
C LEU A 28 -8.97 -2.14 -0.46
N LEU A 29 -9.30 -2.27 0.82
CA LEU A 29 -8.64 -1.59 1.92
C LEU A 29 -7.99 -2.63 2.84
N LEU A 30 -6.68 -2.55 3.01
CA LEU A 30 -5.90 -3.48 3.81
C LEU A 30 -5.35 -2.79 5.06
N PRO A 31 -5.45 -3.39 6.24
CA PRO A 31 -4.82 -2.85 7.44
C PRO A 31 -3.30 -2.97 7.35
N SER A 32 -2.56 -1.97 7.83
CA SER A 32 -1.09 -1.98 7.79
C SER A 32 -0.46 -2.86 8.87
N ASN A 33 -1.21 -3.22 9.91
CA ASN A 33 -0.70 -3.98 11.04
C ASN A 33 -1.75 -4.85 11.73
N ASN A 34 -1.29 -5.77 12.60
CA ASN A 34 -2.14 -6.70 13.33
C ASN A 34 -3.15 -6.03 14.27
N LEU A 35 -2.83 -4.89 14.85
CA LEU A 35 -3.75 -4.18 15.74
C LEU A 35 -4.96 -3.66 14.97
N MET A 36 -4.72 -3.04 13.83
CA MET A 36 -5.78 -2.64 12.91
C MET A 36 -6.60 -3.82 12.43
N MET A 37 -5.94 -4.92 12.05
CA MET A 37 -6.64 -6.14 11.60
C MET A 37 -7.61 -6.64 12.67
N ARG A 38 -7.19 -6.71 13.93
CA ARG A 38 -8.06 -7.10 15.05
C ARG A 38 -9.27 -6.20 15.22
N GLU A 39 -9.09 -4.88 15.11
CA GLU A 39 -10.20 -3.94 15.20
C GLU A 39 -11.17 -4.04 14.01
N PHE A 40 -10.65 -4.26 12.80
CA PHE A 40 -11.49 -4.54 11.62
C PHE A 40 -12.33 -5.81 11.80
N VAL A 41 -11.70 -6.90 12.24
CA VAL A 41 -12.38 -8.18 12.47
C VAL A 41 -13.43 -8.06 13.56
N LYS A 42 -13.14 -7.43 14.70
CA LYS A 42 -14.14 -7.20 15.75
C LYS A 42 -15.36 -6.45 15.24
N ARG A 43 -15.16 -5.40 14.44
CA ARG A 43 -16.26 -4.60 13.86
C ARG A 43 -17.02 -5.36 12.77
N ALA A 44 -16.33 -6.15 11.97
CA ALA A 44 -16.97 -7.01 10.96
C ALA A 44 -17.79 -8.10 11.64
N SER A 45 -17.26 -8.79 12.65
CA SER A 45 -17.96 -9.85 13.41
C SER A 45 -19.21 -9.30 14.13
N ALA A 46 -19.19 -8.05 14.57
CA ALA A 46 -20.38 -7.40 15.15
C ALA A 46 -21.52 -7.17 14.15
N LYS A 47 -21.25 -7.22 12.84
CA LYS A 47 -22.24 -7.02 11.77
C LYS A 47 -22.62 -8.30 11.04
N VAL A 48 -21.78 -9.35 11.10
CA VAL A 48 -21.98 -10.64 10.43
C VAL A 48 -22.29 -11.67 11.50
N VAL A 49 -23.56 -11.82 11.80
CA VAL A 49 -24.09 -12.68 12.90
C VAL A 49 -24.07 -14.17 12.56
N GLU A 50 -23.49 -14.61 11.45
CA GLU A 50 -23.43 -16.03 11.08
C GLU A 50 -22.14 -16.38 10.32
N ILE A 51 -20.99 -16.23 10.97
CA ILE A 51 -19.83 -17.06 10.61
C ILE A 51 -19.59 -17.97 11.79
N ASP A 52 -19.68 -19.28 11.52
CA ASP A 52 -19.49 -20.40 12.41
C ASP A 52 -18.43 -20.10 13.50
N ASN A 53 -18.82 -20.31 14.77
CA ASN A 53 -18.04 -20.02 15.98
C ASN A 53 -16.75 -20.88 16.11
N GLY A 54 -15.97 -20.97 15.07
CA GLY A 54 -14.59 -21.39 15.18
C GLY A 54 -13.79 -20.21 15.76
N ASP A 55 -13.27 -20.36 16.97
CA ASP A 55 -12.30 -19.45 17.58
C ASP A 55 -11.10 -19.27 16.65
N LEU A 56 -11.19 -18.34 15.70
CA LEU A 56 -10.06 -17.89 14.92
C LEU A 56 -9.15 -17.11 15.87
N ASP A 57 -8.18 -17.81 16.44
CA ASP A 57 -7.13 -17.20 17.25
C ASP A 57 -6.18 -16.39 16.36
N TYR A 58 -6.57 -15.17 16.06
CA TYR A 58 -5.75 -14.21 15.30
C TYR A 58 -4.44 -13.82 16.01
N SER A 59 -4.24 -14.24 17.26
CA SER A 59 -3.01 -13.96 18.01
C SER A 59 -1.79 -14.69 17.44
N ARG A 60 -2.00 -15.76 16.66
CA ARG A 60 -0.96 -16.58 16.06
C ARG A 60 -0.55 -16.18 14.66
N TYR A 61 -1.29 -15.28 13.99
CA TYR A 61 -0.98 -14.82 12.66
C TYR A 61 -0.34 -13.45 12.71
N GLU A 62 0.93 -13.36 12.36
CA GLU A 62 1.56 -12.09 11.99
C GLU A 62 1.00 -11.70 10.61
N TYR A 63 -0.08 -10.93 10.60
CA TYR A 63 -0.65 -10.42 9.38
C TYR A 63 0.18 -9.25 8.87
N ASN A 64 0.72 -9.40 7.69
CA ASN A 64 1.48 -8.37 7.00
C ASN A 64 0.91 -8.15 5.60
N SER A 65 -0.04 -7.23 5.49
CA SER A 65 -0.67 -6.88 4.21
C SER A 65 0.35 -6.55 3.13
N PHE A 66 1.46 -5.95 3.52
CA PHE A 66 2.49 -5.55 2.60
C PHE A 66 3.18 -6.78 1.96
N GLU A 67 3.53 -7.78 2.76
CA GLU A 67 4.14 -9.03 2.24
C GLU A 67 3.18 -9.79 1.33
N GLU A 68 1.90 -9.84 1.69
CA GLU A 68 0.88 -10.48 0.86
C GLU A 68 0.72 -9.77 -0.49
N VAL A 69 0.62 -8.44 -0.48
CA VAL A 69 0.53 -7.65 -1.72
C VAL A 69 1.80 -7.80 -2.56
N MET A 70 2.99 -7.79 -1.95
CA MET A 70 4.25 -8.01 -2.67
C MET A 70 4.32 -9.42 -3.28
N SER A 71 3.77 -10.43 -2.60
CA SER A 71 3.66 -11.79 -3.15
C SER A 71 2.78 -11.84 -4.41
N VAL A 72 1.66 -11.10 -4.41
CA VAL A 72 0.79 -10.97 -5.59
C VAL A 72 1.51 -10.23 -6.70
N ILE A 73 2.17 -9.10 -6.41
CA ILE A 73 2.92 -8.33 -7.40
C ILE A 73 3.99 -9.21 -8.05
N LYS A 74 4.77 -9.94 -7.27
CA LYS A 74 5.81 -10.85 -7.77
C LYS A 74 5.27 -11.91 -8.72
N LYS A 75 4.05 -12.38 -8.48
CA LYS A 75 3.44 -13.48 -9.24
C LYS A 75 2.69 -13.03 -10.49
N GLU A 76 2.03 -11.85 -10.41
CA GLU A 76 1.05 -11.42 -11.41
C GLU A 76 1.50 -10.19 -12.22
N CYS A 77 2.65 -9.55 -11.86
CA CYS A 77 3.12 -8.33 -12.50
C CYS A 77 4.53 -8.49 -13.06
N ASP A 78 4.73 -8.09 -14.30
CA ASP A 78 6.04 -8.02 -14.94
C ASP A 78 6.62 -6.61 -14.89
N THR A 79 5.76 -5.61 -14.71
CA THR A 79 6.12 -4.17 -14.78
C THR A 79 5.50 -3.38 -13.64
N ALA A 80 6.29 -2.42 -13.09
CA ALA A 80 5.83 -1.52 -12.05
C ALA A 80 6.26 -0.07 -12.34
N PHE A 81 5.39 0.87 -11.98
CA PHE A 81 5.73 2.30 -11.90
C PHE A 81 5.68 2.74 -10.44
N ILE A 82 6.76 3.33 -9.94
CA ILE A 82 6.86 3.86 -8.58
C ILE A 82 6.69 5.38 -8.65
N LEU A 83 5.74 5.90 -7.90
CA LEU A 83 5.45 7.32 -7.81
C LEU A 83 5.50 7.79 -6.36
N THR A 84 6.38 8.74 -6.05
CA THR A 84 6.58 9.27 -4.70
C THR A 84 6.70 10.79 -4.71
N GLN A 85 6.65 11.41 -3.54
CA GLN A 85 6.91 12.84 -3.36
C GLN A 85 8.29 13.13 -2.76
N ASP A 86 8.99 12.11 -2.30
CA ASP A 86 10.27 12.22 -1.62
C ASP A 86 11.27 11.21 -2.21
N GLU A 87 12.47 11.67 -2.55
CA GLU A 87 13.53 10.83 -3.13
C GLU A 87 13.95 9.68 -2.21
N LYS A 88 13.92 9.91 -0.91
CA LYS A 88 14.26 8.88 0.07
C LYS A 88 13.19 7.80 0.14
N GLU A 89 11.93 8.18 -0.01
CA GLU A 89 10.82 7.24 -0.11
C GLU A 89 10.93 6.43 -1.41
N LEU A 90 11.35 7.08 -2.51
CA LEU A 90 11.61 6.43 -3.78
C LEU A 90 12.68 5.34 -3.64
N GLU A 91 13.85 5.69 -3.10
CA GLU A 91 14.94 4.73 -2.83
C GLU A 91 14.47 3.53 -1.99
N GLN A 92 13.59 3.77 -1.02
CA GLN A 92 13.07 2.71 -0.16
C GLN A 92 12.09 1.80 -0.89
N CYS A 93 11.20 2.36 -1.71
CA CYS A 93 10.31 1.59 -2.56
C CYS A 93 11.08 0.72 -3.56
N GLN A 94 12.14 1.25 -4.17
CA GLN A 94 13.04 0.50 -5.04
C GLN A 94 13.70 -0.69 -4.33
N VAL A 95 14.25 -0.45 -3.14
CA VAL A 95 14.87 -1.51 -2.31
C VAL A 95 13.86 -2.59 -1.97
N LEU A 96 12.63 -2.21 -1.61
CA LEU A 96 11.59 -3.16 -1.28
C LEU A 96 11.17 -4.01 -2.48
N LEU A 97 10.97 -3.40 -3.65
CA LEU A 97 10.66 -4.14 -4.87
C LEU A 97 11.81 -5.07 -5.25
N LYS A 98 13.04 -4.60 -5.20
CA LYS A 98 14.22 -5.41 -5.51
C LYS A 98 14.37 -6.64 -4.61
N ILE A 99 13.96 -6.53 -3.34
CA ILE A 99 13.98 -7.66 -2.40
C ILE A 99 12.84 -8.64 -2.67
N ASN A 100 11.63 -8.13 -2.90
CA ASN A 100 10.41 -8.95 -2.94
C ASN A 100 10.04 -9.43 -4.34
N ALA A 101 10.35 -8.65 -5.38
CA ALA A 101 10.06 -8.93 -6.78
C ALA A 101 11.26 -8.53 -7.67
N PRO A 102 12.42 -9.23 -7.57
CA PRO A 102 13.69 -8.81 -8.19
C PRO A 102 13.65 -8.78 -9.72
N ASP A 103 12.76 -9.53 -10.34
CA ASP A 103 12.65 -9.66 -11.80
C ASP A 103 11.70 -8.63 -12.42
N ILE A 104 10.98 -7.86 -11.60
CA ILE A 104 10.04 -6.85 -12.08
C ILE A 104 10.77 -5.66 -12.71
N LYS A 105 10.34 -5.26 -13.90
CA LYS A 105 10.88 -4.07 -14.56
C LYS A 105 10.23 -2.82 -13.98
N THR A 106 11.04 -1.85 -13.54
CA THR A 106 10.54 -0.66 -12.86
C THR A 106 10.79 0.62 -13.65
N TRP A 107 9.85 1.54 -13.58
CA TRP A 107 10.01 2.97 -13.84
C TRP A 107 9.68 3.73 -12.57
N GLU A 108 10.19 4.93 -12.46
CA GLU A 108 10.12 5.67 -11.21
C GLU A 108 10.05 7.17 -11.46
N LYS A 109 9.35 7.85 -10.57
CA LYS A 109 9.27 9.31 -10.57
C LYS A 109 9.05 9.83 -9.16
N CYS A 110 9.84 10.85 -8.80
CA CYS A 110 9.63 11.67 -7.63
C CYS A 110 9.01 13.00 -8.04
N ILE A 111 7.93 13.42 -7.40
CA ILE A 111 7.20 14.66 -7.73
C ILE A 111 6.73 15.31 -6.45
N GLU A 112 7.28 16.49 -6.15
CA GLU A 112 6.93 17.25 -4.96
C GLU A 112 5.49 17.79 -5.00
N GLU A 113 5.02 18.25 -6.17
CA GLU A 113 3.70 18.86 -6.36
C GLU A 113 2.84 18.04 -7.35
N ILE A 114 2.32 16.91 -6.88
CA ILE A 114 1.60 15.96 -7.73
C ILE A 114 0.31 16.52 -8.34
N GLU A 115 -0.40 17.39 -7.62
CA GLU A 115 -1.67 17.95 -8.09
C GLU A 115 -1.46 18.84 -9.32
N GLN A 116 -0.39 19.64 -9.34
CA GLN A 116 -0.07 20.54 -10.46
C GLN A 116 0.44 19.78 -11.68
N SER A 117 1.00 18.60 -11.48
CA SER A 117 1.63 17.78 -12.53
C SER A 117 0.78 16.58 -12.95
N SER A 118 -0.45 16.45 -12.47
CA SER A 118 -1.29 15.25 -12.64
C SER A 118 -1.41 14.80 -14.10
N ASP A 119 -1.70 15.68 -15.04
CA ASP A 119 -1.89 15.28 -16.43
C ASP A 119 -0.60 14.80 -17.09
N LEU A 120 0.54 15.40 -16.76
CA LEU A 120 1.85 14.96 -17.26
C LEU A 120 2.21 13.58 -16.73
N ILE A 121 1.94 13.33 -15.44
CA ILE A 121 2.19 12.04 -14.78
C ILE A 121 1.31 10.97 -15.39
N LEU A 122 0.02 11.24 -15.54
CA LEU A 122 -0.92 10.31 -16.13
C LEU A 122 -0.55 9.94 -17.56
N ASN A 123 -0.10 10.92 -18.37
CA ASN A 123 0.38 10.65 -19.72
C ASN A 123 1.62 9.75 -19.73
N GLU A 124 2.54 9.96 -18.79
CA GLU A 124 3.74 9.12 -18.65
C GLU A 124 3.37 7.68 -18.22
N ILE A 125 2.55 7.53 -17.17
CA ILE A 125 2.04 6.24 -16.71
C ILE A 125 1.32 5.51 -17.84
N ASN A 126 0.42 6.19 -18.55
CA ASN A 126 -0.36 5.61 -19.64
C ASN A 126 0.49 5.26 -20.86
N GLY A 127 1.57 6.01 -21.13
CA GLY A 127 2.53 5.70 -22.17
C GLY A 127 3.34 4.43 -21.89
N ILE A 128 3.61 4.14 -20.61
CA ILE A 128 4.31 2.94 -20.15
C ILE A 128 3.34 1.76 -19.98
N ALA A 129 2.11 2.04 -19.54
CA ALA A 129 1.06 1.07 -19.20
C ALA A 129 1.58 -0.05 -18.25
N PRO A 130 2.06 0.29 -17.06
CA PRO A 130 2.61 -0.67 -16.13
C PRO A 130 1.53 -1.60 -15.58
N ASP A 131 1.90 -2.84 -15.20
CA ASP A 131 0.96 -3.75 -14.55
C ASP A 131 0.53 -3.22 -13.19
N VAL A 132 1.46 -2.63 -12.43
CA VAL A 132 1.17 -2.02 -11.15
C VAL A 132 1.75 -0.60 -11.04
N LEU A 133 0.91 0.34 -10.58
CA LEU A 133 1.33 1.67 -10.11
C LEU A 133 1.40 1.65 -8.59
N ILE A 134 2.58 1.90 -8.04
CA ILE A 134 2.81 2.00 -6.58
C ILE A 134 2.96 3.47 -6.22
N CYS A 135 2.05 3.97 -5.39
CA CYS A 135 2.06 5.34 -4.89
C CYS A 135 2.46 5.37 -3.42
N SER A 136 3.38 6.28 -3.08
CA SER A 136 3.81 6.53 -1.71
C SER A 136 3.82 8.03 -1.44
N PHE A 137 2.67 8.56 -1.02
CA PHE A 137 2.45 9.97 -0.69
C PHE A 137 1.86 10.10 0.70
N ASP A 138 1.84 11.33 1.22
CA ASP A 138 1.14 11.65 2.45
C ASP A 138 -0.39 11.53 2.28
N SER A 139 -1.04 10.96 3.31
CA SER A 139 -2.50 10.92 3.42
C SER A 139 -3.05 12.26 3.92
N PRO A 140 -4.21 12.75 3.43
CA PRO A 140 -5.16 12.10 2.54
C PRO A 140 -4.94 12.37 1.04
N MET A 141 -3.83 13.02 0.67
CA MET A 141 -3.58 13.42 -0.71
C MET A 141 -3.40 12.22 -1.63
N GLN A 142 -2.68 11.17 -1.18
CA GLN A 142 -2.51 9.93 -1.92
C GLN A 142 -3.84 9.34 -2.35
N GLU A 143 -4.73 9.13 -1.39
CA GLU A 143 -6.02 8.49 -1.63
C GLU A 143 -6.87 9.33 -2.58
N ARG A 144 -6.92 10.66 -2.38
CA ARG A 144 -7.65 11.57 -3.27
C ARG A 144 -7.12 11.50 -4.68
N TRP A 145 -5.81 11.70 -4.86
CA TRP A 145 -5.20 11.69 -6.18
C TRP A 145 -5.44 10.39 -6.94
N ILE A 146 -5.27 9.25 -6.28
CA ILE A 146 -5.52 7.93 -6.87
C ILE A 146 -6.99 7.79 -7.26
N LEU A 147 -7.93 8.09 -6.35
CA LEU A 147 -9.36 7.88 -6.59
C LEU A 147 -9.94 8.85 -7.63
N ASP A 148 -9.42 10.06 -7.71
CA ASP A 148 -9.85 11.05 -8.70
C ASP A 148 -9.33 10.73 -10.11
N ASN A 149 -8.24 9.96 -10.21
CA ASN A 149 -7.59 9.65 -11.48
C ASN A 149 -7.66 8.17 -11.89
N LYS A 150 -8.18 7.26 -11.06
CA LYS A 150 -8.16 5.81 -11.32
C LYS A 150 -8.75 5.40 -12.66
N ASP A 151 -9.83 6.05 -13.09
CA ASP A 151 -10.51 5.75 -14.35
C ASP A 151 -9.75 6.30 -15.59
N ARG A 152 -8.69 7.07 -15.37
CA ARG A 152 -7.81 7.63 -16.40
C ARG A 152 -6.49 6.88 -16.52
N MET A 153 -6.21 5.94 -15.61
CA MET A 153 -4.96 5.19 -15.53
C MET A 153 -5.03 3.90 -16.34
N ASN A 154 -4.09 3.71 -17.26
CA ASN A 154 -3.92 2.46 -17.99
C ASN A 154 -2.96 1.52 -17.23
N THR A 155 -3.44 0.95 -16.13
CA THR A 155 -2.70 0.01 -15.29
C THR A 155 -3.66 -1.05 -14.75
N LYS A 156 -3.18 -2.29 -14.52
CA LYS A 156 -4.02 -3.37 -13.97
C LYS A 156 -4.31 -3.15 -12.49
N MET A 157 -3.36 -2.61 -11.76
CA MET A 157 -3.48 -2.38 -10.32
C MET A 157 -2.88 -1.03 -9.91
N VAL A 158 -3.56 -0.31 -9.02
CA VAL A 158 -3.01 0.86 -8.33
C VAL A 158 -2.92 0.54 -6.84
N LEU A 159 -1.74 0.70 -6.27
CA LEU A 159 -1.43 0.42 -4.87
C LEU A 159 -0.99 1.70 -4.17
N GLY A 160 -1.77 2.18 -3.21
CA GLY A 160 -1.40 3.25 -2.28
C GLY A 160 -0.83 2.66 -0.99
N ILE A 161 0.44 2.91 -0.72
CA ILE A 161 1.13 2.37 0.47
C ILE A 161 1.37 3.42 1.56
N GLY A 162 1.13 4.70 1.24
CA GLY A 162 1.44 5.82 2.12
C GLY A 162 2.95 5.97 2.39
N PRO A 163 3.37 6.97 3.16
CA PRO A 163 4.78 7.17 3.54
C PRO A 163 5.22 6.16 4.62
N GLY A 164 4.66 4.95 4.57
CA GLY A 164 4.85 3.90 5.59
C GLY A 164 6.18 3.20 5.51
N VAL A 165 6.80 3.20 4.33
CA VAL A 165 8.10 2.56 4.12
C VAL A 165 9.20 3.29 4.89
N SER A 166 9.15 4.61 4.96
CA SER A 166 10.08 5.43 5.74
C SER A 166 9.82 5.34 7.26
N LYS A 167 8.55 5.21 7.66
CA LYS A 167 8.16 5.11 9.08
C LYS A 167 8.42 3.72 9.66
N ALA A 168 8.35 2.64 8.86
CA ALA A 168 8.73 1.28 9.27
C ALA A 168 10.21 1.19 9.71
N LYS A 169 11.09 2.04 9.20
CA LYS A 169 12.50 2.13 9.65
C LYS A 169 12.67 2.72 11.06
N LYS A 170 11.72 3.50 11.59
CA LYS A 170 11.83 4.02 12.96
C LYS A 170 11.61 2.93 14.01
N ASN A 171 10.87 1.89 13.69
CA ASN A 171 10.81 0.67 14.48
C ASN A 171 11.96 -0.26 14.06
N LYS A 172 13.13 -0.05 14.64
CA LYS A 172 14.41 -0.74 14.36
C LYS A 172 14.38 -2.27 14.43
N THR A 173 13.27 -2.86 14.76
CA THR A 173 13.10 -4.31 14.95
C THR A 173 12.73 -5.04 13.65
N THR A 174 11.95 -4.42 12.76
CA THR A 174 11.33 -5.13 11.63
C THR A 174 12.32 -5.34 10.46
N LEU A 175 13.10 -4.33 10.09
CA LEU A 175 14.06 -4.48 8.97
C LEU A 175 15.27 -5.34 9.33
N LYS A 176 15.77 -5.26 10.60
CA LYS A 176 16.84 -6.16 11.07
C LYS A 176 16.38 -7.61 11.21
N SER A 177 15.11 -7.85 11.55
CA SER A 177 14.57 -9.22 11.62
C SER A 177 14.39 -9.80 10.22
N ILE A 178 13.93 -9.01 9.26
CA ILE A 178 13.80 -9.42 7.86
C ILE A 178 15.20 -9.73 7.27
N ILE A 179 16.17 -8.85 7.45
CA ILE A 179 17.55 -9.09 6.98
C ILE A 179 18.19 -10.27 7.70
N ARG A 180 17.97 -10.47 9.01
CA ARG A 180 18.49 -11.62 9.75
C ARG A 180 17.87 -12.95 9.34
N SER A 181 16.58 -13.00 8.97
CA SER A 181 15.96 -14.24 8.50
C SER A 181 16.52 -14.69 7.15
N PHE A 182 17.00 -13.76 6.31
CA PHE A 182 17.62 -14.09 5.02
C PHE A 182 19.12 -14.43 5.10
N PHE A 183 19.85 -13.94 6.11
CA PHE A 183 21.30 -14.14 6.23
C PHE A 183 21.74 -14.91 7.47
N GLY A 184 20.82 -15.37 8.30
CA GLY A 184 21.07 -15.97 9.62
C GLY A 184 20.87 -17.48 9.68
N SER A 185 21.25 -18.24 8.65
CA SER A 185 21.38 -19.70 8.72
C SER A 185 22.74 -20.12 8.15
N LYS A 186 23.76 -20.01 8.96
CA LYS A 186 24.96 -20.85 8.94
C LYS A 186 25.34 -21.17 10.36
#